data_cca0350f098a695b155f4f4b8d3c86e4
#
_entry.id   cca0350f098a695b155f4f4b8d3c86e4
#
_cell.length_a   1.000
_cell.length_b   1.000
_cell.length_c   1.000
_cell.angle_alpha   90.00
_cell.angle_beta   90.00
_cell.angle_gamma   90.00
#
_symmetry.space_group_name_H-M   'P 1'
#
loop_
_entity.id
_entity.type
_entity.pdbx_description
1 polymer ?
#
loop_
_entity_poly.entity_id
_entity_poly.type
_entity_poly.pdbx_seq_one_letter_code
_entity_poly.pdbx_strand_id
1 'polypeptide(L)'
;EIAKSSNADINVVALVGERGREVRPFVEDCLQAEGLRRSVVVVATADETPLMRINAVLSAITIAEGFRDEGANVLLFMDSITRLAMAQRELGLLIGEPPGNRGYPPSVQALMASSLERLGRSDSGSITGLITVLVEGDDMDEPVADTARSILDGHIVLKRELAAAGQYPAISVLDSISRVFNEITSRDHQKASSAVRQLMATYAEMKDLIQIGAYQSGTLPEVDRAIQLMPAVKQYLGQAVNEASDYGSTLRDLELLRSAWHGDLKRPAAATSAAANSPATFTQGAN
;
A
#
# COMPACT_ATOMS: atom_id res chain seq x y z
N GLU A 1 -0.37 11.24 -0.50
CA GLU A 1 0.35 11.39 -1.77
C GLU A 1 -0.43 10.82 -2.96
N ILE A 2 -0.92 9.56 -2.94
CA ILE A 2 -1.63 8.93 -4.08
C ILE A 2 -2.80 9.80 -4.57
N ALA A 3 -3.62 10.36 -3.67
CA ALA A 3 -4.73 11.24 -4.04
C ALA A 3 -4.29 12.52 -4.78
N LYS A 4 -3.08 13.01 -4.52
CA LYS A 4 -2.53 14.20 -5.18
C LYS A 4 -1.88 13.88 -6.52
N SER A 5 -1.14 12.78 -6.60
CA SER A 5 -0.29 12.43 -7.73
C SER A 5 -0.95 11.48 -8.74
N SER A 6 -2.14 10.95 -8.44
CA SER A 6 -2.86 10.08 -9.37
C SER A 6 -3.41 10.84 -10.57
N ASN A 7 -3.53 10.15 -11.70
CA ASN A 7 -4.16 10.64 -12.92
C ASN A 7 -5.70 10.49 -12.89
N ALA A 8 -6.30 10.23 -11.74
CA ALA A 8 -7.74 10.18 -11.58
C ALA A 8 -8.36 11.57 -11.78
N ASP A 9 -9.51 11.63 -12.44
CA ASP A 9 -10.24 12.87 -12.65
C ASP A 9 -10.85 13.35 -11.34
N ILE A 10 -11.40 12.44 -10.54
CA ILE A 10 -12.07 12.70 -9.27
C ILE A 10 -11.58 11.71 -8.21
N ASN A 11 -11.39 12.20 -6.99
CA ASN A 11 -11.20 11.37 -5.80
C ASN A 11 -12.50 11.34 -4.99
N VAL A 12 -12.89 10.15 -4.55
CA VAL A 12 -13.92 9.98 -3.53
C VAL A 12 -13.28 9.37 -2.30
N VAL A 13 -13.42 10.00 -1.16
CA VAL A 13 -12.79 9.56 0.10
C VAL A 13 -13.88 9.23 1.10
N ALA A 14 -13.94 7.99 1.54
CA ALA A 14 -14.84 7.51 2.59
C ALA A 14 -14.04 7.28 3.88
N LEU A 15 -14.21 8.17 4.86
CA LEU A 15 -13.64 8.03 6.21
C LEU A 15 -14.72 7.47 7.13
N VAL A 16 -14.62 6.18 7.46
CA VAL A 16 -15.68 5.46 8.15
C VAL A 16 -15.18 4.83 9.45
N GLY A 17 -15.77 5.22 10.56
CA GLY A 17 -15.41 4.74 11.89
C GLY A 17 -14.07 5.27 12.41
N GLU A 18 -13.54 6.31 11.77
CA GLU A 18 -12.34 7.00 12.21
C GLU A 18 -12.65 8.06 13.27
N ARG A 19 -11.63 8.48 14.00
CA ARG A 19 -11.80 9.47 15.08
C ARG A 19 -12.08 10.86 14.49
N GLY A 20 -13.11 11.56 14.96
CA GLY A 20 -13.48 12.90 14.48
C GLY A 20 -12.32 13.89 14.44
N ARG A 21 -11.38 13.80 15.42
CA ARG A 21 -10.18 14.65 15.47
C ARG A 21 -9.17 14.41 14.32
N GLU A 22 -9.24 13.27 13.62
CA GLU A 22 -8.33 12.89 12.54
C GLU A 22 -8.86 13.35 11.18
N VAL A 23 -10.17 13.60 11.08
CA VAL A 23 -10.83 14.00 9.83
C VAL A 23 -10.35 15.37 9.34
N ARG A 24 -10.31 16.35 10.23
CA ARG A 24 -9.92 17.71 9.87
C ARG A 24 -8.45 17.81 9.41
N PRO A 25 -7.46 17.24 10.12
CA PRO A 25 -6.08 17.17 9.63
C PRO A 25 -5.94 16.43 8.30
N PHE A 26 -6.70 15.35 8.09
CA PHE A 26 -6.68 14.67 6.80
C PHE A 26 -7.12 15.59 5.66
N VAL A 27 -8.18 16.34 5.84
CA VAL A 27 -8.70 17.25 4.81
C VAL A 27 -7.76 18.44 4.60
N GLU A 28 -7.27 19.06 5.67
CA GLU A 28 -6.46 20.29 5.61
C GLU A 28 -5.01 20.00 5.22
N ASP A 29 -4.39 18.98 5.81
CA ASP A 29 -2.95 18.70 5.66
C ASP A 29 -2.67 17.70 4.53
N CYS A 30 -3.51 16.65 4.40
CA CYS A 30 -3.29 15.61 3.41
C CYS A 30 -3.86 15.96 2.04
N LEU A 31 -5.12 16.40 1.93
CA LEU A 31 -5.72 16.77 0.64
C LEU A 31 -5.28 18.15 0.20
N GLN A 32 -5.25 19.11 1.13
CA GLN A 32 -4.97 20.53 0.86
C GLN A 32 -5.98 21.15 -0.13
N ALA A 33 -5.82 22.41 -0.47
CA ALA A 33 -6.77 23.11 -1.35
C ALA A 33 -6.82 22.51 -2.77
N GLU A 34 -5.72 22.03 -3.30
CA GLU A 34 -5.65 21.45 -4.64
C GLU A 34 -6.31 20.08 -4.72
N GLY A 35 -6.01 19.19 -3.77
CA GLY A 35 -6.64 17.88 -3.68
C GLY A 35 -8.15 17.99 -3.45
N LEU A 36 -8.61 18.93 -2.62
CA LEU A 36 -10.03 19.16 -2.34
C LEU A 36 -10.83 19.58 -3.56
N ARG A 37 -10.24 20.32 -4.50
CA ARG A 37 -10.97 20.77 -5.72
C ARG A 37 -11.48 19.61 -6.57
N ARG A 38 -10.83 18.45 -6.49
CA ARG A 38 -11.20 17.25 -7.23
C ARG A 38 -11.55 16.08 -6.29
N SER A 39 -12.02 16.39 -5.08
CA SER A 39 -12.35 15.36 -4.10
C SER A 39 -13.72 15.56 -3.49
N VAL A 40 -14.43 14.46 -3.31
CA VAL A 40 -15.62 14.37 -2.46
C VAL A 40 -15.23 13.59 -1.22
N VAL A 41 -15.50 14.14 -0.03
CA VAL A 41 -15.18 13.48 1.24
C VAL A 41 -16.48 13.13 1.96
N VAL A 42 -16.70 11.84 2.19
CA VAL A 42 -17.83 11.29 2.94
C VAL A 42 -17.31 10.81 4.28
N VAL A 43 -17.91 11.29 5.36
CA VAL A 43 -17.42 11.01 6.72
C VAL A 43 -18.54 10.45 7.58
N ALA A 44 -18.23 9.35 8.30
CA ALA A 44 -19.01 8.87 9.44
C ALA A 44 -18.02 8.45 10.53
N THR A 45 -17.95 9.23 11.59
CA THR A 45 -16.98 9.02 12.68
C THR A 45 -17.33 7.82 13.56
N ALA A 46 -16.42 7.43 14.45
CA ALA A 46 -16.59 6.25 15.30
C ALA A 46 -17.77 6.37 16.31
N ASP A 47 -18.17 7.57 16.62
CA ASP A 47 -19.34 7.89 17.50
C ASP A 47 -20.69 7.83 16.78
N GLU A 48 -20.69 7.73 15.44
CA GLU A 48 -21.91 7.57 14.66
C GLU A 48 -22.51 6.16 14.80
N THR A 49 -23.83 6.06 14.59
CA THR A 49 -24.52 4.77 14.66
C THR A 49 -24.02 3.79 13.58
N PRO A 50 -24.13 2.45 13.78
CA PRO A 50 -23.76 1.47 12.78
C PRO A 50 -24.40 1.72 11.42
N LEU A 51 -25.69 2.08 11.41
CA LEU A 51 -26.43 2.37 10.19
C LEU A 51 -25.86 3.59 9.44
N MET A 52 -25.45 4.63 10.15
CA MET A 52 -24.82 5.81 9.54
C MET A 52 -23.46 5.47 8.93
N ARG A 53 -22.67 4.65 9.61
CA ARG A 53 -21.37 4.17 9.08
C ARG A 53 -21.55 3.34 7.81
N ILE A 54 -22.55 2.45 7.75
CA ILE A 54 -22.87 1.67 6.54
C ILE A 54 -23.34 2.61 5.43
N ASN A 55 -24.27 3.51 5.71
CA ASN A 55 -24.78 4.45 4.73
C ASN A 55 -23.70 5.36 4.15
N ALA A 56 -22.71 5.77 4.94
CA ALA A 56 -21.57 6.55 4.47
C ALA A 56 -20.77 5.81 3.39
N VAL A 57 -20.47 4.51 3.61
CA VAL A 57 -19.78 3.68 2.60
C VAL A 57 -20.62 3.57 1.33
N LEU A 58 -21.88 3.20 1.45
CA LEU A 58 -22.77 3.04 0.31
C LEU A 58 -22.97 4.35 -0.46
N SER A 59 -23.06 5.49 0.23
CA SER A 59 -23.13 6.82 -0.38
C SER A 59 -21.85 7.16 -1.13
N ALA A 60 -20.67 6.89 -0.55
CA ALA A 60 -19.40 7.14 -1.22
C ALA A 60 -19.26 6.30 -2.51
N ILE A 61 -19.62 5.03 -2.47
CA ILE A 61 -19.62 4.18 -3.65
C ILE A 61 -20.62 4.70 -4.70
N THR A 62 -21.83 5.08 -4.30
CA THR A 62 -22.85 5.60 -5.23
C THR A 62 -22.40 6.93 -5.86
N ILE A 63 -21.73 7.80 -5.13
CA ILE A 63 -21.15 9.04 -5.67
C ILE A 63 -20.06 8.70 -6.70
N ALA A 64 -19.18 7.72 -6.38
CA ALA A 64 -18.15 7.27 -7.29
C ALA A 64 -18.75 6.67 -8.58
N GLU A 65 -19.82 5.88 -8.47
CA GLU A 65 -20.55 5.34 -9.62
C GLU A 65 -21.16 6.46 -10.49
N GLY A 66 -21.74 7.50 -9.89
CA GLY A 66 -22.28 8.63 -10.63
C GLY A 66 -21.21 9.29 -11.52
N PHE A 67 -20.02 9.56 -10.99
CA PHE A 67 -18.92 10.12 -11.78
C PHE A 67 -18.40 9.14 -12.84
N ARG A 68 -18.27 7.84 -12.50
CA ARG A 68 -17.88 6.80 -13.45
C ARG A 68 -18.85 6.74 -14.63
N ASP A 69 -20.13 6.79 -14.37
CA ASP A 69 -21.18 6.68 -15.40
C ASP A 69 -21.21 7.92 -16.31
N GLU A 70 -20.73 9.07 -15.81
CA GLU A 70 -20.44 10.28 -16.60
C GLU A 70 -19.11 10.19 -17.40
N GLY A 71 -18.35 9.11 -17.28
CA GLY A 71 -17.13 8.85 -18.04
C GLY A 71 -15.83 9.18 -17.32
N ALA A 72 -15.88 9.54 -16.02
CA ALA A 72 -14.69 9.85 -15.25
C ALA A 72 -13.92 8.59 -14.79
N ASN A 73 -12.60 8.75 -14.64
CA ASN A 73 -11.77 7.82 -13.89
C ASN A 73 -11.72 8.26 -12.43
N VAL A 74 -12.41 7.50 -11.60
CA VAL A 74 -12.57 7.81 -10.17
C VAL A 74 -11.57 7.01 -9.35
N LEU A 75 -10.93 7.66 -8.37
CA LEU A 75 -10.15 7.00 -7.34
C LEU A 75 -10.93 7.03 -6.03
N LEU A 76 -11.38 5.86 -5.58
CA LEU A 76 -12.08 5.70 -4.31
C LEU A 76 -11.11 5.26 -3.22
N PHE A 77 -10.96 6.08 -2.18
CA PHE A 77 -10.31 5.71 -0.94
C PHE A 77 -11.36 5.36 0.10
N MET A 78 -11.24 4.19 0.72
CA MET A 78 -12.13 3.78 1.81
C MET A 78 -11.30 3.42 3.04
N ASP A 79 -11.43 4.20 4.09
CA ASP A 79 -10.79 3.97 5.38
C ASP A 79 -11.86 3.88 6.47
N SER A 80 -12.24 2.67 6.87
CA SER A 80 -11.81 1.36 6.41
C SER A 80 -13.00 0.42 6.19
N ILE A 81 -12.82 -0.61 5.35
CA ILE A 81 -13.85 -1.65 5.18
C ILE A 81 -14.04 -2.48 6.44
N THR A 82 -13.03 -2.59 7.29
CA THR A 82 -13.14 -3.25 8.61
C THR A 82 -14.20 -2.57 9.48
N ARG A 83 -14.30 -1.24 9.41
CA ARG A 83 -15.33 -0.50 10.15
C ARG A 83 -16.73 -0.70 9.57
N LEU A 84 -16.85 -0.87 8.25
CA LEU A 84 -18.10 -1.31 7.62
C LEU A 84 -18.52 -2.69 8.14
N ALA A 85 -17.59 -3.64 8.13
CA ALA A 85 -17.82 -5.00 8.62
C ALA A 85 -18.24 -5.02 10.10
N MET A 86 -17.58 -4.24 10.94
CA MET A 86 -17.93 -4.08 12.36
C MET A 86 -19.33 -3.47 12.55
N ALA A 87 -19.68 -2.45 11.77
CA ALA A 87 -21.01 -1.83 11.81
C ALA A 87 -22.11 -2.84 11.41
N GLN A 88 -21.90 -3.61 10.35
CA GLN A 88 -22.84 -4.65 9.92
C GLN A 88 -22.93 -5.80 10.93
N ARG A 89 -21.79 -6.18 11.54
CA ARG A 89 -21.79 -7.18 12.61
C ARG A 89 -22.67 -6.74 13.78
N GLU A 90 -22.54 -5.49 14.21
CA GLU A 90 -23.34 -4.91 15.28
C GLU A 90 -24.84 -4.96 14.95
N LEU A 91 -25.24 -4.54 13.74
CA LEU A 91 -26.63 -4.60 13.30
C LEU A 91 -27.15 -6.04 13.17
N GLY A 92 -26.37 -6.94 12.56
CA GLY A 92 -26.78 -8.35 12.39
C GLY A 92 -27.05 -9.01 13.73
N LEU A 93 -26.16 -8.81 14.70
CA LEU A 93 -26.35 -9.36 16.06
C LEU A 93 -27.56 -8.74 16.77
N LEU A 94 -27.81 -7.44 16.60
CA LEU A 94 -28.98 -6.75 17.18
C LEU A 94 -30.31 -7.30 16.65
N ILE A 95 -30.37 -7.70 15.37
CA ILE A 95 -31.58 -8.28 14.78
C ILE A 95 -31.66 -9.81 14.94
N GLY A 96 -30.71 -10.41 15.65
CA GLY A 96 -30.72 -11.84 16.01
C GLY A 96 -30.09 -12.77 14.95
N GLU A 97 -29.26 -12.27 14.03
CA GLU A 97 -28.48 -13.15 13.18
C GLU A 97 -27.52 -14.01 14.02
N PRO A 98 -27.37 -15.31 13.68
CA PRO A 98 -26.44 -16.16 14.39
C PRO A 98 -24.99 -15.70 14.11
N PRO A 99 -24.15 -15.62 15.15
CA PRO A 99 -22.74 -15.29 14.98
C PRO A 99 -22.00 -16.41 14.24
N GLY A 100 -21.28 -16.06 13.19
CA GLY A 100 -20.37 -16.93 12.47
C GLY A 100 -18.94 -16.90 13.02
N ASN A 101 -17.96 -17.13 12.15
CA ASN A 101 -16.55 -17.10 12.50
C ASN A 101 -16.17 -15.75 13.12
N ARG A 102 -15.47 -15.79 14.27
CA ARG A 102 -15.09 -14.59 15.07
C ARG A 102 -16.27 -13.66 15.37
N GLY A 103 -17.50 -14.19 15.40
CA GLY A 103 -18.70 -13.42 15.70
C GLY A 103 -19.22 -12.57 14.55
N TYR A 104 -18.75 -12.74 13.32
CA TYR A 104 -19.26 -12.06 12.15
C TYR A 104 -20.47 -12.85 11.57
N PRO A 105 -21.69 -12.28 11.56
CA PRO A 105 -22.83 -12.92 10.91
C PRO A 105 -22.67 -12.95 9.39
N PRO A 106 -23.37 -13.83 8.68
CA PRO A 106 -23.27 -14.00 7.22
C PRO A 106 -23.55 -12.72 6.42
N SER A 107 -24.41 -11.85 6.93
CA SER A 107 -24.73 -10.56 6.30
C SER A 107 -23.50 -9.66 6.11
N VAL A 108 -22.46 -9.81 6.94
CA VAL A 108 -21.22 -9.05 6.82
C VAL A 108 -20.50 -9.36 5.53
N GLN A 109 -20.32 -10.66 5.23
CA GLN A 109 -19.66 -11.08 3.99
C GLN A 109 -20.47 -10.64 2.76
N ALA A 110 -21.81 -10.78 2.82
CA ALA A 110 -22.69 -10.37 1.74
C ALA A 110 -22.61 -8.87 1.48
N LEU A 111 -22.60 -8.04 2.52
CA LEU A 111 -22.46 -6.58 2.40
C LEU A 111 -21.10 -6.20 1.84
N MET A 112 -20.00 -6.80 2.34
CA MET A 112 -18.68 -6.55 1.82
C MET A 112 -18.57 -6.91 0.34
N ALA A 113 -19.01 -8.09 -0.04
CA ALA A 113 -18.97 -8.55 -1.42
C ALA A 113 -19.77 -7.61 -2.33
N SER A 114 -21.02 -7.32 -1.99
CA SER A 114 -21.87 -6.44 -2.79
C SER A 114 -21.33 -5.01 -2.89
N SER A 115 -20.59 -4.53 -1.89
CA SER A 115 -19.96 -3.21 -1.91
C SER A 115 -18.72 -3.18 -2.80
N LEU A 116 -17.86 -4.18 -2.72
CA LEU A 116 -16.59 -4.26 -3.46
C LEU A 116 -16.80 -4.57 -4.95
N GLU A 117 -17.78 -5.40 -5.30
CA GLU A 117 -18.14 -5.75 -6.68
C GLU A 117 -18.70 -4.56 -7.49
N ARG A 118 -19.11 -3.46 -6.83
CA ARG A 118 -19.55 -2.22 -7.48
C ARG A 118 -18.39 -1.40 -8.04
N LEU A 119 -17.16 -1.69 -7.61
CA LEU A 119 -15.95 -1.00 -8.09
C LEU A 119 -15.52 -1.58 -9.44
N GLY A 120 -14.59 -0.91 -10.08
CA GLY A 120 -14.02 -1.36 -11.34
C GLY A 120 -14.49 -0.58 -12.55
N ARG A 121 -14.32 -1.17 -13.71
CA ARG A 121 -14.56 -0.53 -15.01
C ARG A 121 -16.00 -0.71 -15.47
N SER A 122 -16.58 0.34 -16.07
CA SER A 122 -17.82 0.29 -16.82
C SER A 122 -17.57 0.61 -18.30
N ASP A 123 -18.63 0.68 -19.10
CA ASP A 123 -18.55 1.09 -20.51
C ASP A 123 -18.10 2.55 -20.69
N SER A 124 -18.32 3.40 -19.68
CA SER A 124 -18.08 4.84 -19.75
C SER A 124 -16.80 5.28 -19.04
N GLY A 125 -16.55 4.77 -17.83
CA GLY A 125 -15.47 5.19 -16.96
C GLY A 125 -14.97 4.07 -16.05
N SER A 126 -14.23 4.44 -14.99
CA SER A 126 -13.69 3.45 -14.05
C SER A 126 -13.68 3.93 -12.60
N ILE A 127 -13.75 3.00 -11.65
CA ILE A 127 -13.49 3.24 -10.23
C ILE A 127 -12.31 2.38 -9.80
N THR A 128 -11.20 3.00 -9.47
CA THR A 128 -10.07 2.33 -8.83
C THR A 128 -10.24 2.45 -7.32
N GLY A 129 -10.41 1.33 -6.62
CA GLY A 129 -10.58 1.30 -5.17
C GLY A 129 -9.27 1.07 -4.44
N LEU A 130 -8.90 1.95 -3.50
CA LEU A 130 -7.87 1.74 -2.50
C LEU A 130 -8.55 1.59 -1.14
N ILE A 131 -8.64 0.34 -0.68
CA ILE A 131 -9.44 -0.05 0.47
C ILE A 131 -8.51 -0.44 1.62
N THR A 132 -8.60 0.26 2.74
CA THR A 132 -7.86 -0.14 3.94
C THR A 132 -8.57 -1.27 4.66
N VAL A 133 -7.79 -2.27 5.04
CA VAL A 133 -8.22 -3.38 5.89
C VAL A 133 -7.39 -3.36 7.17
N LEU A 134 -8.03 -3.22 8.31
CA LEU A 134 -7.37 -3.28 9.62
C LEU A 134 -7.33 -4.73 10.07
N VAL A 135 -6.14 -5.26 10.28
CA VAL A 135 -5.90 -6.65 10.66
C VAL A 135 -5.36 -6.70 12.09
N GLU A 136 -6.01 -7.48 12.97
CA GLU A 136 -5.54 -7.63 14.35
C GLU A 136 -4.42 -8.69 14.42
N GLY A 137 -3.32 -8.34 15.08
CA GLY A 137 -2.22 -9.28 15.34
C GLY A 137 -1.53 -9.81 14.08
N ASP A 138 -1.61 -9.07 12.96
CA ASP A 138 -1.06 -9.46 11.65
C ASP A 138 -1.68 -10.77 11.09
N ASP A 139 -2.89 -11.16 11.58
CA ASP A 139 -3.61 -12.36 11.18
C ASP A 139 -4.41 -12.12 9.88
N MET A 140 -3.79 -12.39 8.75
CA MET A 140 -4.39 -12.26 7.43
C MET A 140 -5.54 -13.26 7.15
N ASP A 141 -5.78 -14.23 8.04
CA ASP A 141 -6.87 -15.20 7.96
C ASP A 141 -8.11 -14.73 8.74
N GLU A 142 -8.09 -13.50 9.23
CA GLU A 142 -9.28 -12.86 9.78
C GLU A 142 -10.40 -12.75 8.73
N PRO A 143 -11.68 -13.02 9.09
CA PRO A 143 -12.80 -13.07 8.13
C PRO A 143 -12.91 -11.86 7.21
N VAL A 144 -12.64 -10.64 7.72
CA VAL A 144 -12.71 -9.41 6.93
C VAL A 144 -11.57 -9.34 5.92
N ALA A 145 -10.33 -9.65 6.35
CA ALA A 145 -9.16 -9.66 5.50
C ALA A 145 -9.26 -10.74 4.42
N ASP A 146 -9.68 -11.95 4.80
CA ASP A 146 -9.87 -13.06 3.87
C ASP A 146 -10.96 -12.77 2.82
N THR A 147 -12.11 -12.24 3.25
CA THR A 147 -13.19 -11.82 2.34
C THR A 147 -12.70 -10.74 1.37
N ALA A 148 -12.01 -9.70 1.86
CA ALA A 148 -11.49 -8.65 1.00
C ALA A 148 -10.48 -9.20 -0.02
N ARG A 149 -9.54 -10.06 0.41
CA ARG A 149 -8.55 -10.70 -0.47
C ARG A 149 -9.18 -11.60 -1.53
N SER A 150 -10.31 -12.24 -1.24
CA SER A 150 -11.00 -13.10 -2.20
C SER A 150 -11.64 -12.33 -3.36
N ILE A 151 -12.02 -11.07 -3.14
CA ILE A 151 -12.78 -10.24 -4.08
C ILE A 151 -11.85 -9.27 -4.84
N LEU A 152 -10.90 -8.64 -4.15
CA LEU A 152 -10.06 -7.58 -4.70
C LEU A 152 -9.00 -8.11 -5.67
N ASP A 153 -8.57 -7.26 -6.62
CA ASP A 153 -7.56 -7.56 -7.64
C ASP A 153 -6.13 -7.66 -7.08
N GLY A 154 -5.93 -7.38 -5.83
CA GLY A 154 -4.65 -7.50 -5.14
C GLY A 154 -4.68 -6.91 -3.74
N HIS A 155 -3.58 -7.09 -3.03
CA HIS A 155 -3.41 -6.51 -1.70
C HIS A 155 -1.97 -6.08 -1.48
N ILE A 156 -1.81 -5.01 -0.70
CA ILE A 156 -0.53 -4.45 -0.26
C ILE A 156 -0.45 -4.67 1.24
N VAL A 157 0.51 -5.46 1.69
CA VAL A 157 0.71 -5.79 3.11
C VAL A 157 1.72 -4.84 3.72
N LEU A 158 1.32 -4.19 4.82
CA LEU A 158 2.21 -3.37 5.66
C LEU A 158 2.67 -4.18 6.87
N LYS A 159 3.99 -4.20 7.13
CA LYS A 159 4.57 -4.92 8.27
C LYS A 159 5.16 -3.98 9.31
N ARG A 160 4.81 -4.22 10.58
CA ARG A 160 5.36 -3.47 11.72
C ARG A 160 6.87 -3.61 11.85
N GLU A 161 7.42 -4.79 11.51
CA GLU A 161 8.87 -5.04 11.53
C GLU A 161 9.63 -4.12 10.58
N LEU A 162 9.09 -3.85 9.39
CA LEU A 162 9.71 -2.93 8.43
C LEU A 162 9.67 -1.50 8.95
N ALA A 163 8.55 -1.08 9.52
CA ALA A 163 8.42 0.24 10.15
C ALA A 163 9.38 0.39 11.34
N ALA A 164 9.47 -0.62 12.20
CA ALA A 164 10.41 -0.65 13.34
C ALA A 164 11.88 -0.60 12.89
N ALA A 165 12.19 -1.17 11.72
CA ALA A 165 13.51 -1.09 11.10
C ALA A 165 13.77 0.24 10.36
N GLY A 166 12.83 1.20 10.40
CA GLY A 166 12.95 2.49 9.72
C GLY A 166 12.74 2.45 8.21
N GLN A 167 12.22 1.35 7.66
CA GLN A 167 11.89 1.26 6.24
C GLN A 167 10.48 1.80 5.98
N TYR A 168 10.39 2.88 5.23
CA TYR A 168 9.14 3.48 4.81
C TYR A 168 9.11 3.68 3.29
N PRO A 169 7.94 3.43 2.61
CA PRO A 169 6.75 2.78 3.19
C PRO A 169 7.02 1.36 3.69
N ALA A 170 6.33 0.93 4.74
CA ALA A 170 6.54 -0.36 5.39
C ALA A 170 5.91 -1.54 4.61
N ILE A 171 6.01 -1.52 3.28
CA ILE A 171 5.38 -2.48 2.37
C ILE A 171 6.20 -3.77 2.30
N SER A 172 5.55 -4.89 2.59
CA SER A 172 6.11 -6.22 2.36
C SER A 172 5.87 -6.66 0.92
N VAL A 173 6.90 -6.61 0.10
CA VAL A 173 6.82 -7.00 -1.32
C VAL A 173 6.52 -8.49 -1.48
N LEU A 174 7.06 -9.35 -0.59
CA LEU A 174 6.88 -10.80 -0.68
C LEU A 174 5.46 -11.24 -0.33
N ASP A 175 4.79 -10.55 0.60
CA ASP A 175 3.43 -10.86 1.03
C ASP A 175 2.35 -10.13 0.21
N SER A 176 2.75 -9.15 -0.61
CA SER A 176 1.84 -8.37 -1.46
C SER A 176 1.63 -9.04 -2.81
N ILE A 177 0.40 -8.95 -3.34
CA ILE A 177 0.00 -9.60 -4.60
C ILE A 177 -0.81 -8.63 -5.45
N SER A 178 -0.58 -8.68 -6.77
CA SER A 178 -1.46 -8.10 -7.79
C SER A 178 -1.89 -9.21 -8.75
N ARG A 179 -3.19 -9.45 -8.89
CA ARG A 179 -3.74 -10.47 -9.80
C ARG A 179 -3.66 -10.03 -11.26
N VAL A 180 -3.75 -8.73 -11.50
CA VAL A 180 -3.73 -8.12 -12.83
C VAL A 180 -2.31 -7.79 -13.32
N PHE A 181 -1.28 -8.09 -12.52
CA PHE A 181 0.10 -7.70 -12.82
C PHE A 181 0.56 -8.12 -14.23
N ASN A 182 0.27 -9.35 -14.62
CA ASN A 182 0.70 -9.88 -15.92
C ASN A 182 -0.03 -9.25 -17.12
N GLU A 183 -1.23 -8.70 -16.89
CA GLU A 183 -2.05 -8.09 -17.93
C GLU A 183 -1.63 -6.63 -18.19
N ILE A 184 -1.20 -5.92 -17.13
CA ILE A 184 -0.92 -4.49 -17.17
C ILE A 184 0.57 -4.15 -17.30
N THR A 185 1.46 -5.16 -17.26
CA THR A 185 2.92 -4.94 -17.30
C THR A 185 3.58 -5.60 -18.50
N SER A 186 4.68 -4.99 -18.99
CA SER A 186 5.50 -5.58 -20.04
C SER A 186 6.24 -6.83 -19.55
N ARG A 187 6.63 -7.71 -20.47
CA ARG A 187 7.42 -8.91 -20.14
C ARG A 187 8.75 -8.59 -19.45
N ASP A 188 9.37 -7.47 -19.79
CA ASP A 188 10.63 -7.07 -19.17
C ASP A 188 10.42 -6.58 -17.74
N HIS A 189 9.33 -5.83 -17.48
CA HIS A 189 8.92 -5.48 -16.13
C HIS A 189 8.64 -6.74 -15.28
N GLN A 190 7.93 -7.73 -15.85
CA GLN A 190 7.62 -9.00 -15.15
C GLN A 190 8.90 -9.75 -14.77
N LYS A 191 9.87 -9.85 -15.70
CA LYS A 191 11.18 -10.49 -15.43
C LYS A 191 11.95 -9.75 -14.35
N ALA A 192 12.00 -8.42 -14.42
CA ALA A 192 12.71 -7.60 -13.45
C ALA A 192 12.10 -7.71 -12.05
N SER A 193 10.79 -7.64 -11.95
CA SER A 193 10.06 -7.83 -10.70
C SER A 193 10.26 -9.23 -10.11
N SER A 194 10.18 -10.28 -10.95
CA SER A 194 10.40 -11.66 -10.52
C SER A 194 11.82 -11.87 -9.97
N ALA A 195 12.83 -11.31 -10.64
CA ALA A 195 14.23 -11.41 -10.20
C ALA A 195 14.48 -10.73 -8.85
N VAL A 196 13.92 -9.53 -8.63
CA VAL A 196 14.04 -8.83 -7.35
C VAL A 196 13.28 -9.56 -6.24
N ARG A 197 12.09 -10.11 -6.53
CA ARG A 197 11.36 -10.95 -5.56
C ARG A 197 12.15 -12.21 -5.20
N GLN A 198 12.78 -12.87 -6.17
CA GLN A 198 13.64 -14.04 -5.93
C GLN A 198 14.83 -13.67 -5.03
N LEU A 199 15.52 -12.57 -5.32
CA LEU A 199 16.60 -12.05 -4.48
C LEU A 199 16.14 -11.84 -3.03
N MET A 200 15.00 -11.18 -2.85
CA MET A 200 14.43 -10.92 -1.52
C MET A 200 14.05 -12.22 -0.79
N ALA A 201 13.45 -13.18 -1.50
CA ALA A 201 13.09 -14.48 -0.94
C ALA A 201 14.34 -15.27 -0.50
N THR A 202 15.38 -15.35 -1.35
CA THR A 202 16.66 -15.98 -1.01
C THR A 202 17.29 -15.36 0.25
N TYR A 203 17.27 -14.03 0.35
CA TYR A 203 17.75 -13.35 1.56
C TYR A 203 16.89 -13.66 2.79
N ALA A 204 15.55 -13.66 2.64
CA ALA A 204 14.61 -13.89 3.74
C ALA A 204 14.75 -15.30 4.32
N GLU A 205 14.93 -16.34 3.48
CA GLU A 205 15.15 -17.72 3.90
C GLU A 205 16.43 -17.90 4.73
N MET A 206 17.45 -17.11 4.45
CA MET A 206 18.75 -17.23 5.12
C MET A 206 18.95 -16.20 6.24
N LYS A 207 18.00 -15.29 6.44
CA LYS A 207 18.11 -14.14 7.36
C LYS A 207 18.52 -14.55 8.76
N ASP A 208 17.89 -15.57 9.33
CA ASP A 208 18.17 -16.02 10.70
C ASP A 208 19.58 -16.59 10.83
N LEU A 209 20.02 -17.41 9.85
CA LEU A 209 21.36 -17.98 9.82
C LEU A 209 22.45 -16.91 9.67
N ILE A 210 22.16 -15.86 8.89
CA ILE A 210 23.04 -14.70 8.73
C ILE A 210 23.15 -13.93 10.04
N GLN A 211 22.04 -13.67 10.73
CA GLN A 211 22.00 -12.89 11.96
C GLN A 211 22.73 -13.56 13.13
N ILE A 212 22.62 -14.89 13.26
CA ILE A 212 23.35 -15.65 14.30
C ILE A 212 24.78 -15.98 13.90
N GLY A 213 25.24 -15.55 12.72
CA GLY A 213 26.61 -15.82 12.24
C GLY A 213 26.88 -17.28 11.84
N ALA A 214 25.84 -18.09 11.64
CA ALA A 214 25.95 -19.48 11.22
C ALA A 214 26.14 -19.64 9.70
N TYR A 215 25.87 -18.63 8.91
CA TYR A 215 26.12 -18.64 7.46
C TYR A 215 27.58 -18.28 7.17
N GLN A 216 28.27 -19.15 6.38
CA GLN A 216 29.61 -18.89 5.90
C GLN A 216 29.58 -18.36 4.46
N SER A 217 30.13 -17.16 4.25
CA SER A 217 30.28 -16.60 2.90
C SER A 217 31.09 -17.50 1.98
N GLY A 218 30.69 -17.60 0.73
CA GLY A 218 31.29 -18.50 -0.27
C GLY A 218 30.63 -19.87 -0.37
N THR A 219 29.73 -20.23 0.55
CA THR A 219 29.05 -21.54 0.52
C THR A 219 27.94 -21.60 -0.55
N LEU A 220 27.16 -20.54 -0.68
CA LEU A 220 26.07 -20.44 -1.65
C LEU A 220 26.17 -19.12 -2.42
N PRO A 221 26.63 -19.15 -3.70
CA PRO A 221 26.83 -17.91 -4.48
C PRO A 221 25.59 -17.01 -4.61
N GLU A 222 24.39 -17.61 -4.65
CA GLU A 222 23.13 -16.86 -4.72
C GLU A 222 22.85 -16.11 -3.42
N VAL A 223 23.12 -16.73 -2.28
CA VAL A 223 22.94 -16.10 -0.96
C VAL A 223 23.95 -14.97 -0.76
N ASP A 224 25.21 -15.18 -1.14
CA ASP A 224 26.22 -14.12 -1.07
C ASP A 224 25.82 -12.92 -1.91
N ARG A 225 25.29 -13.17 -3.12
CA ARG A 225 24.80 -12.12 -4.00
C ARG A 225 23.56 -11.42 -3.40
N ALA A 226 22.64 -12.16 -2.81
CA ALA A 226 21.47 -11.58 -2.13
C ALA A 226 21.90 -10.67 -0.97
N ILE A 227 22.86 -11.09 -0.15
CA ILE A 227 23.42 -10.27 0.94
C ILE A 227 24.03 -8.97 0.39
N GLN A 228 24.80 -9.05 -0.71
CA GLN A 228 25.46 -7.90 -1.33
C GLN A 228 24.46 -6.88 -1.92
N LEU A 229 23.35 -7.36 -2.50
CA LEU A 229 22.38 -6.53 -3.18
C LEU A 229 21.24 -6.02 -2.29
N MET A 230 21.01 -6.64 -1.13
CA MET A 230 19.91 -6.25 -0.23
C MET A 230 19.94 -4.77 0.19
N PRO A 231 21.09 -4.11 0.45
CA PRO A 231 21.14 -2.68 0.72
C PRO A 231 20.57 -1.83 -0.44
N ALA A 232 20.89 -2.18 -1.69
CA ALA A 232 20.38 -1.50 -2.87
C ALA A 232 18.87 -1.73 -3.05
N VAL A 233 18.37 -2.94 -2.77
CA VAL A 233 16.93 -3.23 -2.76
C VAL A 233 16.21 -2.40 -1.71
N LYS A 234 16.75 -2.29 -0.49
CA LYS A 234 16.16 -1.45 0.57
C LYS A 234 16.13 0.02 0.17
N GLN A 235 17.18 0.52 -0.48
CA GLN A 235 17.22 1.88 -0.99
C GLN A 235 16.16 2.10 -2.08
N TYR A 236 16.01 1.17 -3.01
CA TYR A 236 14.99 1.22 -4.07
C TYR A 236 13.56 1.20 -3.51
N LEU A 237 13.29 0.41 -2.46
CA LEU A 237 11.98 0.30 -1.83
C LEU A 237 11.69 1.41 -0.82
N GLY A 238 12.71 2.14 -0.39
CA GLY A 238 12.55 3.26 0.54
C GLY A 238 12.15 4.53 -0.18
N GLN A 239 11.24 5.30 0.42
CA GLN A 239 10.79 6.59 -0.11
C GLN A 239 10.44 7.53 1.03
N ALA A 240 10.94 8.75 1.01
CA ALA A 240 10.57 9.78 1.98
C ALA A 240 9.14 10.30 1.70
N VAL A 241 8.48 10.86 2.74
CA VAL A 241 7.07 11.32 2.65
C VAL A 241 6.85 12.34 1.51
N ASN A 242 7.83 13.20 1.25
CA ASN A 242 7.73 14.26 0.24
C ASN A 242 8.55 13.95 -1.03
N GLU A 243 8.99 12.72 -1.19
CA GLU A 243 9.76 12.27 -2.33
C GLU A 243 8.83 11.83 -3.46
N ALA A 244 8.96 12.45 -4.62
CA ALA A 244 8.25 12.04 -5.82
C ALA A 244 9.16 11.14 -6.67
N SER A 245 8.64 10.02 -7.14
CA SER A 245 9.32 9.11 -8.06
C SER A 245 8.49 8.94 -9.32
N ASP A 246 9.12 9.09 -10.49
CA ASP A 246 8.45 8.83 -11.75
C ASP A 246 8.50 7.33 -12.10
N TYR A 247 7.49 6.86 -12.82
CA TYR A 247 7.37 5.46 -13.21
C TYR A 247 8.53 4.97 -14.09
N GLY A 248 9.04 5.83 -14.97
CA GLY A 248 10.12 5.47 -15.87
C GLY A 248 11.46 5.27 -15.14
N SER A 249 11.78 6.12 -14.16
CA SER A 249 12.97 5.93 -13.30
C SER A 249 12.84 4.67 -12.45
N THR A 250 11.66 4.46 -11.86
CA THR A 250 11.38 3.24 -11.07
C THR A 250 11.62 1.96 -11.88
N LEU A 251 11.18 1.91 -13.14
CA LEU A 251 11.41 0.75 -14.00
C LEU A 251 12.89 0.58 -14.39
N ARG A 252 13.62 1.67 -14.63
CA ARG A 252 15.07 1.61 -14.91
C ARG A 252 15.84 1.06 -13.72
N ASP A 253 15.54 1.51 -12.52
CA ASP A 253 16.21 1.06 -11.30
C ASP A 253 15.88 -0.41 -10.99
N LEU A 254 14.64 -0.83 -11.23
CA LEU A 254 14.23 -2.23 -11.12
C LEU A 254 15.03 -3.13 -12.09
N GLU A 255 15.24 -2.67 -13.33
CA GLU A 255 16.03 -3.40 -14.33
C GLU A 255 17.53 -3.46 -13.98
N LEU A 256 18.08 -2.41 -13.37
CA LEU A 256 19.44 -2.43 -12.84
C LEU A 256 19.61 -3.48 -11.73
N LEU A 257 18.64 -3.57 -10.82
CA LEU A 257 18.63 -4.61 -9.77
C LEU A 257 18.56 -6.03 -10.39
N ARG A 258 17.71 -6.24 -11.39
CA ARG A 258 17.63 -7.51 -12.13
C ARG A 258 18.98 -7.88 -12.75
N SER A 259 19.57 -6.93 -13.47
CA SER A 259 20.86 -7.15 -14.15
C SER A 259 21.99 -7.44 -13.14
N ALA A 260 21.98 -6.79 -11.99
CA ALA A 260 22.93 -7.08 -10.92
C ALA A 260 22.70 -8.48 -10.31
N TRP A 261 21.44 -8.90 -10.15
CA TRP A 261 21.09 -10.22 -9.64
C TRP A 261 21.55 -11.36 -10.55
N HIS A 262 21.38 -11.21 -11.87
CA HIS A 262 21.82 -12.21 -12.84
C HIS A 262 23.32 -12.16 -13.17
N GLY A 263 24.04 -11.13 -12.71
CA GLY A 263 25.47 -10.95 -12.98
C GLY A 263 25.75 -10.38 -14.38
N ASP A 264 24.75 -9.80 -15.04
CA ASP A 264 24.87 -9.22 -16.38
C ASP A 264 25.63 -7.88 -16.39
N LEU A 265 25.74 -7.21 -15.22
CA LEU A 265 26.54 -6.00 -15.04
C LEU A 265 27.94 -6.35 -14.53
N LYS A 266 28.98 -6.04 -15.30
CA LYS A 266 30.31 -5.80 -14.76
C LYS A 266 30.15 -4.68 -13.71
N ARG A 267 30.55 -4.97 -12.43
CA ARG A 267 30.48 -4.07 -11.25
C ARG A 267 30.28 -2.60 -11.63
N PRO A 268 29.20 -1.94 -11.25
CA PRO A 268 29.19 -0.48 -11.31
C PRO A 268 30.29 0.02 -10.40
N ALA A 269 31.18 0.85 -10.93
CA ALA A 269 32.18 1.55 -10.14
C ALA A 269 31.45 2.28 -9.02
N ALA A 270 31.89 2.07 -7.78
CA ALA A 270 31.34 2.75 -6.60
C ALA A 270 31.19 4.24 -6.94
N ALA A 271 29.95 4.74 -6.85
CA ALA A 271 29.71 6.16 -6.94
C ALA A 271 30.48 6.82 -5.79
N THR A 272 31.62 7.41 -6.12
CA THR A 272 32.38 8.24 -5.22
C THR A 272 31.51 9.46 -4.90
N SER A 273 30.89 9.43 -3.75
CA SER A 273 30.28 10.60 -3.11
C SER A 273 31.42 11.61 -2.84
N ALA A 274 31.62 12.52 -3.78
CA ALA A 274 32.40 13.71 -3.56
C ALA A 274 31.55 14.70 -2.77
N ALA A 275 31.39 14.45 -1.48
CA ALA A 275 30.99 15.49 -0.55
C ALA A 275 32.23 16.38 -0.32
N ALA A 276 32.22 17.55 -0.96
CA ALA A 276 33.18 18.61 -0.73
C ALA A 276 33.07 19.07 0.72
N ASN A 277 34.00 18.62 1.57
CA ASN A 277 34.31 19.26 2.83
C ASN A 277 35.06 20.55 2.55
N SER A 278 34.41 21.71 2.61
CA SER A 278 35.07 23.01 2.79
C SER A 278 35.20 23.28 4.30
N PRO A 279 36.39 23.46 4.84
CA PRO A 279 36.51 23.83 6.22
C PRO A 279 36.14 25.33 6.37
N ALA A 280 35.17 25.61 7.21
CA ALA A 280 34.88 26.97 7.66
C ALA A 280 36.02 27.45 8.54
N THR A 281 36.78 28.41 8.06
CA THR A 281 37.76 29.18 8.81
C THR A 281 37.02 30.09 9.79
N PHE A 282 37.16 29.81 11.07
CA PHE A 282 36.81 30.74 12.15
C PHE A 282 37.93 31.77 12.25
N THR A 283 37.68 33.03 11.84
CA THR A 283 38.48 34.18 12.21
C THR A 283 38.00 34.69 13.56
N GLN A 284 38.86 34.58 14.57
CA GLN A 284 38.76 35.34 15.80
C GLN A 284 39.08 36.82 15.47
N GLY A 285 38.12 37.69 15.71
CA GLY A 285 38.32 39.14 15.78
C GLY A 285 38.30 39.56 17.25
N ALA A 286 39.46 39.97 17.74
CA ALA A 286 39.58 40.71 18.98
C ALA A 286 39.24 42.17 18.72
N ASN A 287 38.34 42.71 19.53
CA ASN A 287 38.42 43.99 20.32
C ASN A 287 37.04 44.26 20.90
#